data_a0b19e7d60390ac1045456b1de1f1ea4
#
_entry.id   a0b19e7d60390ac1045456b1de1f1ea4
#
_cell.length_a   1.000
_cell.length_b   1.000
_cell.length_c   1.000
_cell.angle_alpha   90.00
_cell.angle_beta   90.00
_cell.angle_gamma   90.00
#
_symmetry.space_group_name_H-M   'P 1'
#
loop_
_entity.id
_entity.type
_entity.pdbx_description
1 polymer ?
#
loop_
_entity_poly.entity_id
_entity_poly.type
_entity_poly.pdbx_seq_one_letter_code
_entity_poly.pdbx_strand_id
1 'polypeptide(L)'
;MLPAGGEAIHSSETHAGLYWVHDAPLLRYLGVSTVKPVFKPCFYSHQDARAQLDAIASNPRGANANRVSVLLGNNAFPQTRTVTHTLWAMLGILPAGQVQRPHRHQSIALDFAVACQPGCYTMIGTELDENGMIRNGHRDC
;
A
#
# COMPACT_ATOMS: atom_id res chain seq x y z
N MET A 1 3.47 -7.00 10.17
CA MET A 1 4.58 -7.15 9.23
C MET A 1 5.79 -7.70 9.95
N LEU A 2 6.52 -8.60 9.32
CA LEU A 2 7.68 -9.28 9.90
C LEU A 2 8.95 -8.83 9.19
N PRO A 3 10.05 -8.53 9.92
CA PRO A 3 11.32 -8.18 9.31
C PRO A 3 11.98 -9.42 8.68
N ALA A 4 12.92 -9.17 7.76
CA ALA A 4 13.75 -10.23 7.19
C ALA A 4 14.59 -10.92 8.28
N GLY A 5 14.83 -12.22 8.11
CA GLY A 5 15.64 -13.04 9.03
C GLY A 5 14.91 -13.59 10.25
N GLY A 6 13.59 -13.44 10.31
CA GLY A 6 12.76 -14.06 11.34
C GLY A 6 11.96 -15.23 10.81
N GLU A 7 11.67 -16.19 11.67
CA GLU A 7 10.66 -17.20 11.45
C GLU A 7 9.38 -16.79 12.19
N ALA A 8 8.23 -17.00 11.56
CA ALA A 8 6.95 -16.75 12.18
C ALA A 8 5.94 -17.80 11.77
N ILE A 9 5.16 -18.27 12.75
CA ILE A 9 4.03 -19.17 12.53
C ILE A 9 2.76 -18.31 12.57
N HIS A 10 1.97 -18.42 11.53
CA HIS A 10 0.67 -17.76 11.43
C HIS A 10 -0.41 -18.85 11.48
N SER A 11 -1.42 -18.62 12.27
CA SER A 11 -2.59 -19.49 12.37
C SER A 11 -3.87 -18.66 12.35
N SER A 12 -4.95 -19.26 11.87
CA SER A 12 -6.28 -18.66 11.91
C SER A 12 -7.28 -19.75 12.33
N GLU A 13 -8.20 -19.40 13.21
CA GLU A 13 -9.30 -20.29 13.62
C GLU A 13 -10.40 -20.37 12.55
N THR A 14 -10.41 -19.44 11.62
CA THR A 14 -11.37 -19.36 10.52
C THR A 14 -10.63 -19.21 9.20
N HIS A 15 -11.36 -19.07 8.08
CA HIS A 15 -10.74 -18.77 6.80
C HIS A 15 -10.04 -17.42 6.83
N ALA A 16 -8.81 -17.37 6.30
CA ALA A 16 -8.04 -16.15 6.18
C ALA A 16 -7.39 -16.05 4.79
N GLY A 17 -7.26 -14.84 4.29
CA GLY A 17 -6.45 -14.52 3.12
C GLY A 17 -5.15 -13.85 3.54
N LEU A 18 -4.05 -14.18 2.88
CA LEU A 18 -2.75 -13.59 3.13
C LEU A 18 -2.21 -12.95 1.84
N TYR A 19 -1.92 -11.65 1.88
CA TYR A 19 -1.18 -10.97 0.83
C TYR A 19 0.28 -10.83 1.27
N TRP A 20 1.16 -11.60 0.65
CA TRP A 20 2.58 -11.67 1.04
C TRP A 20 3.46 -10.94 0.03
N VAL A 21 4.11 -9.87 0.50
CA VAL A 21 5.10 -9.11 -0.26
C VAL A 21 6.44 -9.17 0.45
N HIS A 22 7.52 -9.47 -0.28
CA HIS A 22 8.86 -9.50 0.26
C HIS A 22 9.91 -9.08 -0.79
N ASP A 23 11.04 -8.63 -0.32
CA ASP A 23 12.14 -8.12 -1.13
C ASP A 23 13.29 -9.13 -1.37
N ALA A 24 13.12 -10.40 -0.98
CA ALA A 24 14.15 -11.41 -1.13
C ALA A 24 14.69 -11.59 -2.57
N PRO A 25 13.88 -11.48 -3.64
CA PRO A 25 14.42 -11.51 -5.01
C PRO A 25 15.35 -10.34 -5.31
N LEU A 26 15.01 -9.14 -4.85
CA LEU A 26 15.85 -7.95 -5.00
C LEU A 26 17.17 -8.11 -4.26
N LEU A 27 17.14 -8.57 -3.02
CA LEU A 27 18.36 -8.77 -2.22
C LEU A 27 19.28 -9.81 -2.87
N ARG A 28 18.72 -10.90 -3.40
CA ARG A 28 19.50 -11.89 -4.17
C ARG A 28 20.12 -11.30 -5.42
N TYR A 29 19.38 -10.51 -6.17
CA TYR A 29 19.90 -9.83 -7.37
C TYR A 29 21.05 -8.88 -7.02
N LEU A 30 20.95 -8.17 -5.90
CA LEU A 30 22.00 -7.26 -5.41
C LEU A 30 23.20 -7.99 -4.77
N GLY A 31 23.13 -9.30 -4.57
CA GLY A 31 24.17 -10.09 -3.93
C GLY A 31 24.35 -9.77 -2.44
N VAL A 32 23.29 -9.32 -1.77
CA VAL A 32 23.31 -8.96 -0.35
C VAL A 32 22.42 -9.87 0.48
N SER A 33 22.72 -9.98 1.78
CA SER A 33 21.92 -10.71 2.75
C SER A 33 21.78 -9.94 4.05
N THR A 34 20.73 -10.23 4.80
CA THR A 34 20.51 -9.63 6.11
C THR A 34 21.41 -10.31 7.13
N VAL A 35 22.36 -9.57 7.70
CA VAL A 35 23.24 -10.05 8.77
C VAL A 35 22.55 -9.93 10.14
N LYS A 36 21.80 -8.84 10.33
CA LYS A 36 21.06 -8.58 11.57
C LYS A 36 19.74 -7.88 11.24
N PRO A 37 18.62 -8.37 11.76
CA PRO A 37 17.35 -7.68 11.61
C PRO A 37 17.39 -6.34 12.37
N VAL A 38 17.17 -5.26 11.65
CA VAL A 38 17.18 -3.88 12.18
C VAL A 38 15.77 -3.39 12.42
N PHE A 39 14.84 -3.76 11.54
CA PHE A 39 13.43 -3.45 11.69
C PHE A 39 12.78 -4.44 12.67
N LYS A 40 12.01 -3.90 13.61
CA LYS A 40 11.21 -4.72 14.52
C LYS A 40 9.90 -5.12 13.84
N PRO A 41 9.32 -6.30 14.22
CA PRO A 41 7.96 -6.64 13.81
C PRO A 41 6.97 -5.54 14.18
N CYS A 42 6.06 -5.22 13.27
CA CYS A 42 5.01 -4.22 13.46
C CYS A 42 3.66 -4.84 13.10
N PHE A 43 2.66 -4.47 13.86
CA PHE A 43 1.27 -4.76 13.56
C PHE A 43 0.51 -3.45 13.39
N TYR A 44 -0.24 -3.34 12.31
CA TYR A 44 -1.11 -2.22 12.02
C TYR A 44 -2.55 -2.71 12.04
N SER A 45 -3.26 -2.39 13.10
CA SER A 45 -4.67 -2.73 13.23
C SER A 45 -5.48 -2.08 12.11
N HIS A 46 -6.35 -2.85 11.46
CA HIS A 46 -7.27 -2.28 10.47
C HIS A 46 -8.19 -1.23 11.10
N GLN A 47 -8.63 -1.47 12.33
CA GLN A 47 -9.49 -0.54 13.07
C GLN A 47 -8.82 0.81 13.28
N ASP A 48 -7.56 0.82 13.74
CA ASP A 48 -6.82 2.06 13.99
C ASP A 48 -6.51 2.80 12.69
N ALA A 49 -6.06 2.07 11.66
CA ALA A 49 -5.76 2.65 10.36
C ALA A 49 -7.03 3.22 9.70
N ARG A 50 -8.16 2.55 9.84
CA ARG A 50 -9.45 3.04 9.34
C ARG A 50 -9.91 4.28 10.11
N ALA A 51 -9.79 4.31 11.43
CA ALA A 51 -10.14 5.49 12.23
C ALA A 51 -9.30 6.71 11.84
N GLN A 52 -8.00 6.53 11.55
CA GLN A 52 -7.14 7.60 11.05
C GLN A 52 -7.57 8.08 9.66
N LEU A 53 -7.90 7.17 8.74
CA LEU A 53 -8.41 7.52 7.42
C LEU A 53 -9.71 8.34 7.52
N ASP A 54 -10.65 7.90 8.35
CA ASP A 54 -11.92 8.58 8.54
C ASP A 54 -11.72 9.98 9.16
N ALA A 55 -10.80 10.13 10.10
CA ALA A 55 -10.44 11.42 10.67
C ALA A 55 -9.83 12.39 9.63
N ILE A 56 -8.97 11.88 8.73
CA ILE A 56 -8.40 12.69 7.65
C ILE A 56 -9.48 13.06 6.63
N ALA A 57 -10.32 12.11 6.24
CA ALA A 57 -11.40 12.34 5.28
C ALA A 57 -12.44 13.35 5.78
N SER A 58 -12.69 13.38 7.09
CA SER A 58 -13.61 14.33 7.74
C SER A 58 -13.02 15.75 7.91
N ASN A 59 -11.72 15.91 7.71
CA ASN A 59 -11.08 17.22 7.74
C ASN A 59 -11.46 18.02 6.47
N PRO A 60 -11.76 19.33 6.56
CA PRO A 60 -12.08 20.15 5.39
C PRO A 60 -11.06 20.09 4.24
N ARG A 61 -9.78 19.87 4.56
CA ARG A 61 -8.73 19.65 3.55
C ARG A 61 -8.80 18.25 2.90
N GLY A 62 -9.29 17.26 3.65
CA GLY A 62 -9.46 15.88 3.15
C GLY A 62 -10.77 15.66 2.40
N ALA A 63 -11.82 16.43 2.72
CA ALA A 63 -13.16 16.28 2.14
C ALA A 63 -13.19 16.44 0.61
N ASN A 64 -12.25 17.20 0.04
CA ASN A 64 -12.10 17.39 -1.40
C ASN A 64 -10.94 16.57 -2.00
N ALA A 65 -10.32 15.70 -1.21
CA ALA A 65 -9.23 14.87 -1.71
C ALA A 65 -9.79 13.72 -2.56
N ASN A 66 -9.20 13.52 -3.73
CA ASN A 66 -9.54 12.39 -4.59
C ASN A 66 -8.99 11.04 -4.07
N ARG A 67 -8.14 11.08 -3.04
CA ARG A 67 -7.61 9.92 -2.32
C ARG A 67 -7.18 10.36 -0.92
N VAL A 68 -7.49 9.53 0.06
CA VAL A 68 -7.01 9.67 1.44
C VAL A 68 -6.18 8.44 1.80
N SER A 69 -5.03 8.62 2.42
CA SER A 69 -4.17 7.51 2.81
C SER A 69 -3.41 7.78 4.10
N VAL A 70 -3.11 6.70 4.83
CA VAL A 70 -2.20 6.68 5.98
C VAL A 70 -0.99 5.82 5.68
N LEU A 71 0.18 6.29 6.07
CA LEU A 71 1.43 5.54 5.92
C LEU A 71 1.55 4.50 7.03
N LEU A 72 2.00 3.32 6.64
CA LEU A 72 2.32 2.23 7.57
C LEU A 72 3.85 2.25 7.79
N GLY A 73 4.32 3.16 8.65
CA GLY A 73 5.74 3.35 8.93
C GLY A 73 6.24 2.52 10.11
N ASN A 74 7.49 2.08 10.07
CA ASN A 74 8.11 1.37 11.19
C ASN A 74 8.74 2.37 12.18
N ASN A 75 8.39 2.27 13.44
CA ASN A 75 8.88 3.17 14.49
C ASN A 75 10.39 3.05 14.75
N ALA A 76 11.04 1.98 14.29
CA ALA A 76 12.49 1.85 14.38
C ALA A 76 13.22 2.83 13.43
N PHE A 77 12.54 3.29 12.36
CA PHE A 77 13.09 4.21 11.36
C PHE A 77 12.09 5.32 11.01
N PRO A 78 11.75 6.19 11.95
CA PRO A 78 10.73 7.22 11.75
C PRO A 78 11.09 8.21 10.63
N GLN A 79 12.39 8.41 10.36
CA GLN A 79 12.87 9.33 9.33
C GLN A 79 12.57 8.85 7.90
N THR A 80 12.49 7.55 7.66
CA THR A 80 12.18 6.99 6.34
C THR A 80 10.69 6.81 6.11
N ARG A 81 9.93 6.63 7.19
CA ARG A 81 8.49 6.31 7.15
C ARG A 81 8.17 5.06 6.31
N THR A 82 9.14 4.15 6.20
CA THR A 82 9.03 2.89 5.47
C THR A 82 8.69 1.74 6.42
N VAL A 83 8.26 0.63 5.88
CA VAL A 83 7.99 -0.60 6.64
C VAL A 83 9.23 -1.45 6.81
N THR A 84 10.09 -1.46 5.79
CA THR A 84 11.45 -2.04 5.79
C THR A 84 12.36 -1.11 4.99
N HIS A 85 13.63 -1.50 4.78
CA HIS A 85 14.58 -0.71 3.99
C HIS A 85 14.13 -0.46 2.55
N THR A 86 13.40 -1.40 1.97
CA THR A 86 13.04 -1.41 0.55
C THR A 86 11.54 -1.32 0.30
N LEU A 87 10.72 -1.47 1.34
CA LEU A 87 9.27 -1.52 1.22
C LEU A 87 8.62 -0.32 1.90
N TRP A 88 7.74 0.31 1.18
CA TRP A 88 6.86 1.37 1.64
C TRP A 88 5.42 0.92 1.48
N ALA A 89 4.60 1.15 2.46
CA ALA A 89 3.20 0.72 2.44
C ALA A 89 2.27 1.79 2.96
N MET A 90 1.06 1.79 2.44
CA MET A 90 -0.02 2.64 2.92
C MET A 90 -1.35 1.88 2.87
N LEU A 91 -2.26 2.28 3.72
CA LEU A 91 -3.68 1.98 3.58
C LEU A 91 -4.37 3.24 3.04
N GLY A 92 -5.19 3.09 2.00
CA GLY A 92 -5.88 4.20 1.38
C GLY A 92 -7.34 3.92 1.12
N ILE A 93 -8.11 4.99 0.97
CA ILE A 93 -9.48 4.96 0.45
C ILE A 93 -9.61 5.93 -0.71
N LEU A 94 -10.35 5.49 -1.71
CA LEU A 94 -10.90 6.33 -2.76
C LEU A 94 -12.35 6.62 -2.36
N PRO A 95 -12.72 7.85 -2.03
CA PRO A 95 -14.10 8.17 -1.66
C PRO A 95 -15.07 7.88 -2.81
N ALA A 96 -16.31 7.56 -2.47
CA ALA A 96 -17.33 7.24 -3.45
C ALA A 96 -17.50 8.37 -4.49
N GLY A 97 -17.59 7.99 -5.75
CA GLY A 97 -17.71 8.94 -6.87
C GLY A 97 -16.44 9.71 -7.23
N GLN A 98 -15.34 9.46 -6.52
CA GLN A 98 -14.06 10.11 -6.81
C GLN A 98 -13.23 9.31 -7.82
N VAL A 99 -12.42 10.04 -8.58
CA VAL A 99 -11.47 9.48 -9.54
C VAL A 99 -10.08 9.98 -9.17
N GLN A 100 -9.16 9.06 -8.89
CA GLN A 100 -7.76 9.41 -8.76
C GLN A 100 -7.15 9.60 -10.16
N ARG A 101 -6.53 10.75 -10.39
CA ARG A 101 -5.86 11.02 -11.66
C ARG A 101 -4.68 10.08 -11.89
N PRO A 102 -4.38 9.74 -13.13
CA PRO A 102 -3.20 8.95 -13.47
C PRO A 102 -1.92 9.56 -12.90
N HIS A 103 -1.06 8.70 -12.41
CA HIS A 103 0.26 9.08 -11.90
C HIS A 103 1.24 7.94 -12.16
N ARG A 104 2.52 8.22 -12.03
CA ARG A 104 3.60 7.24 -12.24
C ARG A 104 4.46 7.11 -11.00
N HIS A 105 4.96 5.91 -10.80
CA HIS A 105 5.99 5.61 -9.80
C HIS A 105 7.28 5.23 -10.51
N GLN A 106 8.42 5.54 -9.90
CA GLN A 106 9.74 5.03 -10.32
C GLN A 106 10.02 3.64 -9.75
N SER A 107 9.30 3.27 -8.70
CA SER A 107 9.32 1.96 -8.08
C SER A 107 8.15 1.11 -8.59
N ILE A 108 8.23 -0.20 -8.33
CA ILE A 108 7.09 -1.09 -8.49
C ILE A 108 6.02 -0.69 -7.47
N ALA A 109 4.78 -0.56 -7.91
CA ALA A 109 3.61 -0.40 -7.06
C ALA A 109 2.77 -1.67 -7.14
N LEU A 110 2.30 -2.13 -5.99
CA LEU A 110 1.43 -3.29 -5.85
C LEU A 110 0.21 -2.84 -5.07
N ASP A 111 -0.95 -2.91 -5.69
CA ASP A 111 -2.22 -2.57 -5.06
C ASP A 111 -2.98 -3.84 -4.67
N PHE A 112 -3.59 -3.81 -3.50
CA PHE A 112 -4.45 -4.86 -3.01
C PHE A 112 -5.78 -4.26 -2.56
N ALA A 113 -6.85 -4.58 -3.29
CA ALA A 113 -8.19 -4.13 -2.94
C ALA A 113 -8.74 -4.94 -1.76
N VAL A 114 -8.83 -4.30 -0.60
CA VAL A 114 -9.39 -4.91 0.62
C VAL A 114 -10.91 -4.97 0.53
N ALA A 115 -11.52 -3.91 0.04
CA ALA A 115 -12.96 -3.82 -0.22
C ALA A 115 -13.22 -2.81 -1.34
N CYS A 116 -14.15 -3.12 -2.22
CA CYS A 116 -14.59 -2.22 -3.27
C CYS A 116 -16.09 -2.38 -3.53
N GLN A 117 -16.70 -1.32 -4.02
CA GLN A 117 -18.09 -1.37 -4.50
C GLN A 117 -18.13 -1.83 -5.97
N PRO A 118 -19.25 -2.41 -6.43
CA PRO A 118 -19.42 -2.73 -7.84
C PRO A 118 -19.16 -1.49 -8.72
N GLY A 119 -18.40 -1.69 -9.80
CA GLY A 119 -18.03 -0.62 -10.72
C GLY A 119 -16.77 0.14 -10.38
N CYS A 120 -16.11 -0.16 -9.25
CA CYS A 120 -14.75 0.31 -8.98
C CYS A 120 -13.73 -0.42 -9.86
N TYR A 121 -12.74 0.31 -10.36
CA TYR A 121 -11.66 -0.26 -11.16
C TYR A 121 -10.39 0.59 -11.09
N THR A 122 -9.27 -0.02 -11.39
CA THR A 122 -8.01 0.66 -11.69
C THR A 122 -7.73 0.55 -13.18
N MET A 123 -7.30 1.64 -13.81
CA MET A 123 -6.91 1.65 -15.21
C MET A 123 -5.40 1.86 -15.34
N ILE A 124 -4.75 1.00 -16.09
CA ILE A 124 -3.31 1.03 -16.32
C ILE A 124 -3.05 1.19 -17.82
N GLY A 125 -2.18 2.13 -18.18
CA GLY A 125 -1.84 2.41 -19.58
C GLY A 125 -0.65 3.34 -19.70
N THR A 126 -0.14 3.46 -20.91
CA THR A 126 1.06 4.25 -21.22
C THR A 126 0.76 5.62 -21.79
N GLU A 127 -0.46 5.84 -22.28
CA GLU A 127 -0.88 7.06 -22.96
C GLU A 127 -1.99 7.78 -22.21
N LEU A 128 -1.98 9.08 -22.25
CA LEU A 128 -3.04 9.94 -21.74
C LEU A 128 -3.84 10.57 -22.87
N ASP A 129 -5.11 10.82 -22.62
CA ASP A 129 -5.96 11.62 -23.48
C ASP A 129 -5.77 13.13 -23.22
N GLU A 130 -6.55 13.96 -23.92
CA GLU A 130 -6.54 15.42 -23.79
C GLU A 130 -6.95 15.92 -22.39
N ASN A 131 -7.67 15.12 -21.63
CA ASN A 131 -8.10 15.41 -20.26
C ASN A 131 -7.11 14.89 -19.21
N GLY A 132 -6.01 14.26 -19.64
CA GLY A 132 -5.00 13.66 -18.76
C GLY A 132 -5.44 12.34 -18.14
N MET A 133 -6.39 11.64 -18.77
CA MET A 133 -6.84 10.31 -18.34
C MET A 133 -6.20 9.22 -19.21
N ILE A 134 -6.10 8.00 -18.70
CA ILE A 134 -5.52 6.87 -19.45
C ILE A 134 -6.36 6.59 -20.70
N ARG A 135 -5.67 6.60 -21.84
CA ARG A 135 -6.25 6.19 -23.13
C ARG A 135 -5.94 4.71 -23.38
N ASN A 136 -6.95 3.94 -23.78
CA ASN A 136 -6.77 2.52 -24.17
C ASN A 136 -6.03 1.67 -23.14
N GLY A 137 -6.25 1.95 -21.86
CA GLY A 137 -5.63 1.20 -20.78
C GLY A 137 -6.27 -0.15 -20.50
N HIS A 138 -5.54 -1.03 -19.81
CA HIS A 138 -6.09 -2.23 -19.20
C HIS A 138 -6.87 -1.84 -17.95
N ARG A 139 -8.06 -2.45 -17.76
CA ARG A 139 -8.92 -2.22 -16.62
C ARG A 139 -8.91 -3.44 -15.73
N ASP A 140 -8.52 -3.26 -14.46
CA ASP A 140 -8.63 -4.24 -13.39
C ASP A 140 -9.77 -3.85 -12.44
N CYS A 141 -10.63 -4.83 -12.09
CA CYS A 141 -11.80 -4.69 -11.22
C CYS A 141 -11.61 -5.43 -9.90
#